data_bc5879365a092fa5cab900cebb5ebb74
#
_entry.id   bc5879365a092fa5cab900cebb5ebb74
#
_cell.length_a   1.000
_cell.length_b   1.000
_cell.length_c   1.000
_cell.angle_alpha   90.00
_cell.angle_beta   90.00
_cell.angle_gamma   90.00
#
_symmetry.space_group_name_H-M   'P 1'
#
loop_
_entity.id
_entity.type
_entity.pdbx_description
1 polymer ?
#
loop_
_entity_poly.entity_id
_entity_poly.type
_entity_poly.pdbx_seq_one_letter_code
_entity_poly.pdbx_strand_id
1 'polypeptide(L)'
;MMRSVQEKTNLKIEFNVEFNFDKGAMTNRYIYFPIDDNVSLPEGGIPSDGTWGDVEDTHFDEGHGISGKYRVDEIDGKKYLFIEFDERYQHKNEKDAISGKASFEGNVKRKDTDTGDKTTVEIGGQTVEIDGFTPLTMSAIKDASETADGVRWTITVDNPAKKPLDRIEDELFKDAVDGSFTVSPEGAGSYDASSGKFVFSDGFSEENVTISYTTPYPTSDPNFVMSGKVENKSTTYDKDGNGVKADKTIYSESKKDKISKTGKNVDYDNNEVTWEIVVSNPSGADLKGYHLYDEAFPGAKPGSFALKADDGSDVKYTLDGN
;
A
#
# COMPACT_ATOMS: atom_id res chain seq x y z
N MET A 1 -10.86 8.92 -4.25
CA MET A 1 -11.38 7.83 -5.12
C MET A 1 -10.16 7.02 -5.57
N MET A 2 -9.75 6.00 -4.79
CA MET A 2 -8.67 5.09 -5.18
C MET A 2 -9.17 4.24 -6.35
N ARG A 3 -8.50 4.34 -7.50
CA ARG A 3 -8.63 3.33 -8.53
C ARG A 3 -7.87 2.11 -8.01
N SER A 4 -8.56 1.03 -7.70
CA SER A 4 -7.92 -0.27 -7.53
C SER A 4 -7.24 -0.61 -8.86
N VAL A 5 -5.93 -0.54 -8.88
CA VAL A 5 -5.15 -1.19 -9.94
C VAL A 5 -5.38 -2.68 -9.68
N GLN A 6 -6.07 -3.33 -10.59
CA GLN A 6 -6.27 -4.79 -10.51
C GLN A 6 -4.88 -5.41 -10.69
N GLU A 7 -4.34 -5.94 -9.59
CA GLU A 7 -3.02 -6.58 -9.60
C GLU A 7 -3.05 -7.77 -10.55
N LYS A 8 -2.19 -7.73 -11.57
CA LYS A 8 -2.02 -8.86 -12.47
C LYS A 8 -1.10 -9.89 -11.81
N THR A 9 -1.70 -10.80 -11.07
CA THR A 9 -1.02 -11.93 -10.42
C THR A 9 -0.98 -13.17 -11.28
N ASN A 10 -1.81 -13.23 -12.33
CA ASN A 10 -1.88 -14.32 -13.31
C ASN A 10 -1.88 -13.74 -14.72
N LEU A 11 -1.11 -14.35 -15.61
CA LEU A 11 -1.05 -13.99 -17.03
C LEU A 11 -1.44 -15.19 -17.88
N LYS A 12 -2.31 -14.97 -18.88
CA LYS A 12 -2.60 -15.95 -19.90
C LYS A 12 -1.50 -15.93 -20.96
N ILE A 13 -0.81 -17.03 -21.15
CA ILE A 13 0.34 -17.17 -22.05
C ILE A 13 0.09 -18.33 -23.01
N GLU A 14 0.45 -18.12 -24.28
CA GLU A 14 0.56 -19.19 -25.26
C GLU A 14 1.98 -19.73 -25.23
N PHE A 15 2.11 -21.04 -24.96
CA PHE A 15 3.37 -21.75 -24.96
C PHE A 15 3.55 -22.46 -26.28
N ASN A 16 4.70 -22.26 -26.92
CA ASN A 16 5.11 -22.92 -28.11
C ASN A 16 6.35 -23.79 -27.79
N VAL A 17 6.17 -25.09 -27.66
CA VAL A 17 7.24 -26.01 -27.33
C VAL A 17 7.74 -26.64 -28.61
N GLU A 18 8.92 -26.23 -29.05
CA GLU A 18 9.63 -26.83 -30.20
C GLU A 18 10.68 -27.81 -29.70
N PHE A 19 10.78 -28.95 -30.34
CA PHE A 19 11.76 -29.94 -29.98
C PHE A 19 12.40 -30.53 -31.24
N ASN A 20 13.65 -30.92 -31.08
CA ASN A 20 14.42 -31.64 -32.10
C ASN A 20 15.37 -32.64 -31.40
N PHE A 21 15.27 -33.91 -31.74
CA PHE A 21 16.14 -34.95 -31.17
C PHE A 21 16.36 -36.10 -32.17
N ASP A 22 17.48 -36.78 -31.99
CA ASP A 22 17.80 -37.96 -32.81
C ASP A 22 16.88 -39.13 -32.47
N LYS A 23 16.32 -39.77 -33.47
CA LYS A 23 15.42 -40.92 -33.30
C LYS A 23 16.07 -42.07 -32.51
N GLY A 24 17.38 -42.27 -32.64
CA GLY A 24 18.11 -43.27 -31.88
C GLY A 24 18.10 -43.07 -30.35
N ALA A 25 17.75 -41.84 -29.87
CA ALA A 25 17.55 -41.55 -28.48
C ALA A 25 16.16 -41.96 -27.95
N MET A 26 15.20 -42.28 -28.84
CA MET A 26 13.86 -42.68 -28.45
C MET A 26 13.78 -44.20 -28.22
N THR A 27 13.58 -44.57 -26.97
CA THR A 27 13.27 -45.97 -26.60
C THR A 27 11.77 -46.26 -26.63
N ASN A 28 10.92 -45.25 -26.64
CA ASN A 28 9.47 -45.32 -26.64
C ASN A 28 8.90 -44.32 -27.64
N ARG A 29 7.62 -44.50 -28.03
CA ARG A 29 6.92 -43.57 -28.94
C ARG A 29 6.39 -42.28 -28.25
N TYR A 30 6.72 -42.05 -26.98
CA TYR A 30 6.28 -40.88 -26.23
C TYR A 30 7.40 -40.25 -25.41
N ILE A 31 7.26 -38.95 -25.20
CA ILE A 31 8.13 -38.16 -24.32
C ILE A 31 7.27 -37.32 -23.36
N TYR A 32 7.88 -37.00 -22.22
CA TYR A 32 7.30 -36.15 -21.21
C TYR A 32 8.19 -34.95 -21.01
N PHE A 33 7.60 -33.75 -21.08
CA PHE A 33 8.25 -32.51 -20.69
C PHE A 33 7.62 -32.01 -19.41
N PRO A 34 8.36 -31.92 -18.30
CA PRO A 34 7.82 -31.34 -17.07
C PRO A 34 7.43 -29.88 -17.29
N ILE A 35 6.30 -29.47 -16.69
CA ILE A 35 5.76 -28.12 -16.70
C ILE A 35 5.80 -27.63 -15.26
N ASP A 36 6.30 -26.41 -15.05
CA ASP A 36 6.41 -25.78 -13.74
C ASP A 36 5.05 -25.66 -13.02
N ASP A 37 5.04 -25.80 -11.71
CA ASP A 37 3.82 -25.82 -10.89
C ASP A 37 3.07 -24.48 -10.94
N ASN A 38 3.77 -23.37 -11.22
CA ASN A 38 3.17 -22.05 -11.36
C ASN A 38 2.40 -21.84 -12.68
N VAL A 39 2.36 -22.86 -13.55
CA VAL A 39 1.51 -22.87 -14.75
C VAL A 39 0.23 -23.64 -14.46
N SER A 40 -0.92 -23.02 -14.62
CA SER A 40 -2.23 -23.66 -14.60
C SER A 40 -2.85 -23.61 -15.99
N LEU A 41 -3.53 -24.69 -16.35
CA LEU A 41 -4.24 -24.75 -17.61
C LEU A 41 -5.64 -24.14 -17.43
N PRO A 42 -6.11 -23.28 -18.34
CA PRO A 42 -7.47 -22.78 -18.28
C PRO A 42 -8.46 -23.93 -18.47
N GLU A 43 -9.63 -23.86 -17.84
CA GLU A 43 -10.75 -24.76 -18.12
C GLU A 43 -11.06 -24.70 -19.63
N GLY A 44 -10.86 -25.80 -20.32
CA GLY A 44 -10.98 -25.90 -21.78
C GLY A 44 -9.73 -25.52 -22.58
N GLY A 45 -8.60 -25.21 -21.96
CA GLY A 45 -7.38 -24.71 -22.61
C GLY A 45 -6.40 -25.76 -23.13
N ILE A 46 -6.50 -26.98 -22.71
CA ILE A 46 -6.10 -28.24 -23.40
C ILE A 46 -7.27 -29.13 -23.16
N PRO A 47 -7.56 -30.04 -24.08
CA PRO A 47 -8.65 -30.95 -23.90
C PRO A 47 -8.53 -31.69 -22.56
N SER A 48 -9.19 -31.18 -21.54
CA SER A 48 -9.25 -31.77 -20.18
C SER A 48 -10.01 -33.11 -20.17
N ASP A 49 -10.62 -33.47 -21.30
CA ASP A 49 -11.43 -34.66 -21.52
C ASP A 49 -10.68 -35.80 -22.24
N GLY A 50 -9.34 -35.68 -22.35
CA GLY A 50 -8.51 -36.67 -23.04
C GLY A 50 -8.46 -36.48 -24.55
N THR A 51 -8.97 -35.36 -25.11
CA THR A 51 -8.70 -35.02 -26.50
C THR A 51 -7.24 -34.58 -26.65
N TRP A 52 -6.63 -35.02 -27.70
CA TRP A 52 -5.24 -34.76 -28.02
C TRP A 52 -5.14 -33.58 -28.97
N GLY A 53 -4.21 -32.64 -28.68
CA GLY A 53 -3.78 -31.61 -29.62
C GLY A 53 -2.82 -32.24 -30.65
N ASP A 54 -2.74 -31.64 -31.82
CA ASP A 54 -1.84 -32.08 -32.87
C ASP A 54 -0.44 -31.48 -32.67
N VAL A 55 0.59 -32.33 -32.86
CA VAL A 55 2.00 -31.89 -32.90
C VAL A 55 2.36 -31.63 -34.34
N GLU A 56 2.70 -30.39 -34.67
CA GLU A 56 3.13 -30.02 -36.02
C GLU A 56 4.53 -30.56 -36.30
N ASP A 57 4.73 -31.18 -37.50
CA ASP A 57 6.06 -31.55 -37.95
C ASP A 57 6.81 -30.33 -38.48
N THR A 58 7.90 -29.96 -37.84
CA THR A 58 8.72 -28.80 -38.24
C THR A 58 9.90 -29.14 -39.12
N HIS A 59 10.04 -30.45 -39.52
CA HIS A 59 11.18 -30.90 -40.30
C HIS A 59 11.08 -30.55 -41.81
N PHE A 60 9.88 -30.21 -42.29
CA PHE A 60 9.66 -29.88 -43.70
C PHE A 60 9.23 -28.42 -43.83
N ASP A 61 9.93 -27.67 -44.68
CA ASP A 61 9.69 -26.23 -44.97
C ASP A 61 8.26 -25.92 -45.50
N GLU A 62 7.43 -26.90 -45.69
CA GLU A 62 6.09 -26.77 -46.26
C GLU A 62 4.94 -27.22 -45.34
N GLY A 63 5.12 -27.18 -44.03
CA GLY A 63 4.01 -27.23 -43.05
C GLY A 63 3.09 -28.46 -43.17
N HIS A 64 3.61 -29.67 -43.33
CA HIS A 64 2.83 -30.73 -43.88
C HIS A 64 2.87 -32.03 -43.08
N GLY A 65 2.43 -31.95 -41.89
CA GLY A 65 2.08 -33.18 -41.25
C GLY A 65 1.98 -33.04 -39.73
N ILE A 66 1.13 -33.88 -39.21
CA ILE A 66 1.04 -34.11 -37.78
C ILE A 66 2.07 -35.18 -37.47
N SER A 67 3.10 -34.86 -36.66
CA SER A 67 4.11 -35.80 -36.22
C SER A 67 3.66 -36.65 -35.04
N GLY A 68 2.57 -36.24 -34.39
CA GLY A 68 2.03 -36.91 -33.24
C GLY A 68 0.88 -36.12 -32.61
N LYS A 69 0.54 -36.47 -31.38
CA LYS A 69 -0.46 -35.83 -30.58
C LYS A 69 0.10 -35.47 -29.20
N TYR A 70 -0.40 -34.41 -28.57
CA TYR A 70 0.00 -34.04 -27.23
C TYR A 70 -1.20 -33.81 -26.33
N ARG A 71 -0.98 -33.96 -25.04
CA ARG A 71 -1.86 -33.56 -23.95
C ARG A 71 -1.04 -33.17 -22.76
N VAL A 72 -1.66 -32.54 -21.77
CA VAL A 72 -1.03 -32.37 -20.46
C VAL A 72 -1.57 -33.44 -19.52
N ASP A 73 -0.68 -34.19 -18.92
CA ASP A 73 -0.97 -35.16 -17.88
C ASP A 73 -0.48 -34.64 -16.50
N GLU A 74 -1.18 -35.06 -15.46
CA GLU A 74 -0.72 -34.86 -14.09
C GLU A 74 -0.37 -36.24 -13.49
N ILE A 75 0.89 -36.39 -13.08
CA ILE A 75 1.43 -37.64 -12.52
C ILE A 75 2.04 -37.28 -11.15
N ASP A 76 1.54 -37.84 -10.07
CA ASP A 76 1.98 -37.61 -8.70
C ASP A 76 2.00 -36.12 -8.32
N GLY A 77 0.97 -35.37 -8.77
CA GLY A 77 0.81 -33.93 -8.52
C GLY A 77 1.72 -33.04 -9.36
N LYS A 78 2.47 -33.59 -10.31
CA LYS A 78 3.30 -32.84 -11.25
C LYS A 78 2.70 -32.85 -12.65
N LYS A 79 2.78 -31.73 -13.33
CA LYS A 79 2.27 -31.54 -14.68
C LYS A 79 3.35 -31.86 -15.72
N TYR A 80 2.92 -32.52 -16.77
CA TYR A 80 3.78 -32.87 -17.88
C TYR A 80 3.07 -32.61 -19.21
N LEU A 81 3.78 -32.03 -20.16
CA LEU A 81 3.40 -32.07 -21.56
C LEU A 81 3.78 -33.47 -22.08
N PHE A 82 2.78 -34.29 -22.35
CA PHE A 82 2.95 -35.64 -22.89
C PHE A 82 2.75 -35.59 -24.38
N ILE A 83 3.70 -36.12 -25.14
CA ILE A 83 3.67 -36.19 -26.59
C ILE A 83 3.76 -37.65 -27.00
N GLU A 84 2.80 -38.13 -27.81
CA GLU A 84 2.79 -39.44 -28.45
C GLU A 84 2.98 -39.26 -29.95
N PHE A 85 4.07 -39.81 -30.47
CA PHE A 85 4.38 -39.77 -31.91
C PHE A 85 3.55 -40.74 -32.72
N ASP A 86 3.20 -40.33 -33.93
CA ASP A 86 2.50 -41.20 -34.91
C ASP A 86 3.36 -42.43 -35.26
N GLU A 87 2.71 -43.54 -35.52
CA GLU A 87 3.38 -44.80 -35.91
C GLU A 87 4.32 -44.63 -37.10
N ARG A 88 4.04 -43.73 -38.02
CA ARG A 88 4.92 -43.40 -39.15
C ARG A 88 6.34 -43.02 -38.73
N TYR A 89 6.51 -42.43 -37.54
CA TYR A 89 7.81 -42.04 -37.00
C TYR A 89 8.57 -43.21 -36.38
N GLN A 90 7.92 -44.32 -36.07
CA GLN A 90 8.57 -45.51 -35.53
C GLN A 90 9.40 -46.25 -36.61
N HIS A 91 9.09 -46.03 -37.88
CA HIS A 91 9.71 -46.70 -39.01
C HIS A 91 10.75 -45.84 -39.74
N LYS A 92 11.02 -44.63 -39.32
CA LYS A 92 12.12 -43.79 -39.83
C LYS A 92 13.48 -44.43 -39.44
N ASN A 93 14.49 -44.25 -40.30
CA ASN A 93 15.83 -44.72 -40.01
C ASN A 93 16.40 -44.07 -38.72
N GLU A 94 17.26 -44.84 -38.00
CA GLU A 94 17.86 -44.39 -36.72
C GLU A 94 18.67 -43.08 -36.80
N LYS A 95 18.94 -42.57 -38.00
CA LYS A 95 19.70 -41.35 -38.26
C LYS A 95 18.82 -40.13 -38.55
N ASP A 96 17.51 -40.30 -38.64
CA ASP A 96 16.62 -39.16 -38.92
C ASP A 96 16.28 -38.42 -37.63
N ALA A 97 16.45 -37.10 -37.63
CA ALA A 97 15.99 -36.25 -36.53
C ALA A 97 14.45 -36.23 -36.50
N ILE A 98 13.90 -36.15 -35.30
CA ILE A 98 12.47 -35.93 -35.08
C ILE A 98 12.32 -34.53 -34.50
N SER A 99 11.59 -33.68 -35.21
CA SER A 99 11.29 -32.33 -34.78
C SER A 99 9.78 -32.12 -34.78
N GLY A 100 9.31 -31.25 -33.89
CA GLY A 100 7.91 -30.93 -33.82
C GLY A 100 7.65 -29.72 -32.93
N LYS A 101 6.44 -29.21 -33.04
CA LYS A 101 5.94 -28.08 -32.25
C LYS A 101 4.59 -28.47 -31.65
N ALA A 102 4.48 -28.27 -30.34
CA ALA A 102 3.22 -28.31 -29.60
C ALA A 102 2.89 -26.90 -29.05
N SER A 103 1.67 -26.46 -29.30
CA SER A 103 1.24 -25.11 -28.83
C SER A 103 0.04 -25.24 -27.90
N PHE A 104 0.12 -24.66 -26.73
CA PHE A 104 -0.96 -24.67 -25.75
C PHE A 104 -1.03 -23.36 -24.98
N GLU A 105 -2.23 -23.01 -24.45
CA GLU A 105 -2.43 -21.90 -23.57
C GLU A 105 -2.34 -22.33 -22.10
N GLY A 106 -1.73 -21.48 -21.27
CA GLY A 106 -1.68 -21.65 -19.83
C GLY A 106 -1.82 -20.32 -19.10
N ASN A 107 -2.26 -20.37 -17.86
CA ASN A 107 -2.19 -19.22 -16.96
C ASN A 107 -0.95 -19.37 -16.08
N VAL A 108 -0.07 -18.39 -16.15
CA VAL A 108 1.14 -18.31 -15.34
C VAL A 108 0.86 -17.49 -14.11
N LYS A 109 1.02 -18.07 -12.93
CA LYS A 109 1.04 -17.37 -11.64
C LYS A 109 2.47 -16.93 -11.35
N ARG A 110 2.66 -15.70 -10.88
CA ARG A 110 3.98 -15.29 -10.38
C ARG A 110 4.40 -16.20 -9.21
N LYS A 111 5.66 -16.63 -9.19
CA LYS A 111 6.23 -17.37 -8.05
C LYS A 111 6.25 -16.47 -6.80
N ASP A 112 6.03 -17.05 -5.64
CA ASP A 112 5.98 -16.31 -4.37
C ASP A 112 7.35 -15.68 -4.01
N THR A 113 8.44 -16.18 -4.62
CA THR A 113 9.80 -15.62 -4.51
C THR A 113 10.02 -14.40 -5.39
N ASP A 114 9.17 -14.16 -6.38
CA ASP A 114 9.34 -13.11 -7.38
C ASP A 114 8.51 -11.90 -6.98
N THR A 115 9.14 -10.76 -6.81
CA THR A 115 8.50 -9.52 -6.34
C THR A 115 8.38 -8.44 -7.41
N GLY A 116 9.10 -8.62 -8.53
CA GLY A 116 9.11 -7.71 -9.67
C GLY A 116 7.94 -7.91 -10.65
N ASP A 117 8.12 -7.39 -11.83
CA ASP A 117 7.18 -7.51 -12.95
C ASP A 117 7.36 -8.82 -13.76
N LYS A 118 8.30 -9.68 -13.34
CA LYS A 118 8.69 -10.89 -14.03
C LYS A 118 8.60 -12.12 -13.14
N THR A 119 8.44 -13.27 -13.77
CA THR A 119 8.60 -14.59 -13.17
C THR A 119 9.22 -15.55 -14.17
N THR A 120 9.63 -16.73 -13.74
CA THR A 120 10.17 -17.75 -14.63
C THR A 120 9.25 -18.96 -14.69
N VAL A 121 9.20 -19.58 -15.85
CA VAL A 121 8.53 -20.87 -16.08
C VAL A 121 9.54 -21.85 -16.66
N GLU A 122 9.57 -23.04 -16.13
CA GLU A 122 10.37 -24.15 -16.68
C GLU A 122 9.48 -25.15 -17.43
N ILE A 123 9.83 -25.45 -18.68
CA ILE A 123 9.17 -26.46 -19.50
C ILE A 123 10.26 -27.30 -20.18
N GLY A 124 10.27 -28.60 -19.91
CA GLY A 124 11.24 -29.50 -20.51
C GLY A 124 12.69 -29.19 -20.21
N GLY A 125 12.98 -28.58 -19.04
CA GLY A 125 14.33 -28.18 -18.67
C GLY A 125 14.80 -26.85 -19.28
N GLN A 126 13.92 -26.15 -19.98
CA GLN A 126 14.17 -24.80 -20.49
C GLN A 126 13.45 -23.78 -19.61
N THR A 127 14.17 -22.77 -19.17
CA THR A 127 13.60 -21.67 -18.38
C THR A 127 13.27 -20.50 -19.30
N VAL A 128 12.02 -20.03 -19.18
CA VAL A 128 11.52 -18.86 -19.91
C VAL A 128 11.13 -17.78 -18.92
N GLU A 129 11.57 -16.55 -19.14
CA GLU A 129 11.15 -15.38 -18.37
C GLU A 129 9.83 -14.85 -18.91
N ILE A 130 8.87 -14.65 -18.04
CA ILE A 130 7.54 -14.09 -18.33
C ILE A 130 7.44 -12.73 -17.63
N ASP A 131 7.18 -11.68 -18.38
CA ASP A 131 7.01 -10.33 -17.91
C ASP A 131 5.53 -9.87 -17.92
N GLY A 132 5.25 -8.70 -17.35
CA GLY A 132 3.94 -8.06 -17.35
C GLY A 132 3.13 -8.25 -16.08
N PHE A 133 3.71 -8.77 -15.01
CA PHE A 133 3.11 -8.78 -13.67
C PHE A 133 3.14 -7.38 -13.03
N THR A 134 2.22 -7.13 -12.12
CA THR A 134 2.31 -5.93 -11.29
C THR A 134 3.37 -6.14 -10.21
N PRO A 135 4.43 -5.30 -10.12
CA PRO A 135 5.42 -5.42 -9.07
C PRO A 135 4.81 -5.33 -7.68
N LEU A 136 5.29 -6.15 -6.74
CA LEU A 136 4.91 -6.06 -5.33
C LEU A 136 5.70 -4.93 -4.65
N THR A 137 5.07 -3.80 -4.49
CA THR A 137 5.69 -2.62 -3.86
C THR A 137 5.10 -2.37 -2.48
N MET A 138 5.97 -2.07 -1.51
CA MET A 138 5.54 -1.63 -0.20
C MET A 138 4.75 -0.33 -0.31
N SER A 139 3.67 -0.21 0.46
CA SER A 139 2.89 1.02 0.61
C SER A 139 2.58 1.30 2.07
N ALA A 140 2.24 2.54 2.39
CA ALA A 140 1.81 2.93 3.72
C ALA A 140 0.64 3.91 3.65
N ILE A 141 -0.29 3.76 4.58
CA ILE A 141 -1.42 4.68 4.77
C ILE A 141 -1.35 5.19 6.20
N LYS A 142 -1.62 6.48 6.38
CA LYS A 142 -1.75 7.11 7.69
C LYS A 142 -3.17 7.60 7.89
N ASP A 143 -3.75 7.24 9.02
CA ASP A 143 -5.07 7.70 9.46
C ASP A 143 -4.99 8.37 10.82
N ALA A 144 -6.03 9.14 11.14
CA ALA A 144 -6.13 9.86 12.40
C ALA A 144 -7.58 9.94 12.87
N SER A 145 -7.77 9.87 14.18
CA SER A 145 -9.04 10.11 14.84
C SER A 145 -8.87 10.98 16.06
N GLU A 146 -9.84 11.87 16.31
CA GLU A 146 -9.86 12.67 17.52
C GLU A 146 -10.16 11.80 18.74
N THR A 147 -9.52 12.14 19.86
CA THR A 147 -9.82 11.63 21.19
C THR A 147 -10.18 12.81 22.12
N ALA A 148 -10.58 12.52 23.35
CA ALA A 148 -10.89 13.60 24.31
C ALA A 148 -9.70 14.57 24.52
N ASP A 149 -8.48 14.01 24.57
CA ASP A 149 -7.28 14.73 25.00
C ASP A 149 -6.22 14.86 23.90
N GLY A 150 -6.51 14.41 22.70
CA GLY A 150 -5.54 14.46 21.61
C GLY A 150 -5.98 13.78 20.32
N VAL A 151 -5.00 13.29 19.57
CA VAL A 151 -5.19 12.63 18.27
C VAL A 151 -4.58 11.24 18.32
N ARG A 152 -5.40 10.23 18.00
CA ARG A 152 -4.92 8.86 17.75
C ARG A 152 -4.53 8.73 16.31
N TRP A 153 -3.28 8.40 16.07
CA TRP A 153 -2.70 8.14 14.76
C TRP A 153 -2.62 6.64 14.50
N THR A 154 -2.83 6.25 13.27
CA THR A 154 -2.70 4.85 12.82
C THR A 154 -1.91 4.83 11.51
N ILE A 155 -0.83 4.06 11.49
CA ILE A 155 -0.02 3.79 10.30
C ILE A 155 -0.24 2.34 9.93
N THR A 156 -0.76 2.10 8.73
CA THR A 156 -0.90 0.76 8.16
C THR A 156 0.09 0.62 7.03
N VAL A 157 0.95 -0.39 7.12
CA VAL A 157 1.94 -0.73 6.10
C VAL A 157 1.49 -2.00 5.40
N ASP A 158 1.42 -1.96 4.09
CA ASP A 158 1.21 -3.09 3.21
C ASP A 158 2.55 -3.45 2.56
N ASN A 159 3.04 -4.66 2.81
CA ASN A 159 4.32 -5.19 2.40
C ASN A 159 4.16 -6.51 1.64
N PRO A 160 3.51 -6.49 0.46
CA PRO A 160 3.13 -7.71 -0.26
C PRO A 160 4.34 -8.54 -0.72
N ALA A 161 5.50 -7.91 -0.85
CA ALA A 161 6.76 -8.59 -1.16
C ALA A 161 7.40 -9.27 0.06
N LYS A 162 6.81 -9.11 1.25
CA LYS A 162 7.34 -9.63 2.53
C LYS A 162 8.83 -9.33 2.74
N LYS A 163 9.25 -8.13 2.32
CA LYS A 163 10.61 -7.66 2.56
C LYS A 163 10.82 -7.40 4.04
N PRO A 164 12.01 -7.70 4.58
CA PRO A 164 12.32 -7.35 5.96
C PRO A 164 12.19 -5.84 6.20
N LEU A 165 11.35 -5.45 7.15
CA LEU A 165 11.16 -4.06 7.55
C LEU A 165 12.24 -3.65 8.55
N ASP A 166 12.62 -2.37 8.52
CA ASP A 166 13.65 -1.81 9.40
C ASP A 166 13.03 -0.90 10.46
N ARG A 167 12.42 0.20 10.05
CA ARG A 167 11.90 1.20 10.97
C ARG A 167 10.79 2.07 10.37
N ILE A 168 10.08 2.77 11.27
CA ILE A 168 9.23 3.91 10.90
C ILE A 168 9.78 5.16 11.57
N GLU A 169 9.94 6.21 10.80
CA GLU A 169 10.21 7.57 11.24
C GLU A 169 8.93 8.39 11.14
N ASP A 170 8.58 9.10 12.21
CA ASP A 170 7.35 9.89 12.29
C ASP A 170 7.62 11.18 13.07
N GLU A 171 7.10 12.29 12.55
CA GLU A 171 7.38 13.62 13.10
C GLU A 171 6.87 13.78 14.56
N LEU A 172 5.81 13.05 14.92
CA LEU A 172 5.14 13.16 16.22
C LEU A 172 5.39 11.98 17.19
N PHE A 173 6.24 11.02 16.85
CA PHE A 173 6.54 9.92 17.78
C PHE A 173 7.09 10.39 19.12
N LYS A 174 7.91 11.44 19.12
CA LYS A 174 8.48 12.03 20.34
C LYS A 174 7.44 12.68 21.25
N ASP A 175 6.29 13.06 20.69
CA ASP A 175 5.19 13.71 21.40
C ASP A 175 4.10 12.69 21.80
N ALA A 176 4.33 11.40 21.54
CA ALA A 176 3.37 10.35 21.86
C ALA A 176 3.18 10.19 23.37
N VAL A 177 1.95 9.98 23.78
CA VAL A 177 1.61 9.69 25.18
C VAL A 177 2.23 8.35 25.57
N ASP A 178 2.88 8.30 26.72
CA ASP A 178 3.52 7.10 27.26
C ASP A 178 2.53 5.92 27.31
N GLY A 179 2.95 4.75 26.81
CA GLY A 179 2.14 3.54 26.78
C GLY A 179 1.01 3.55 25.76
N SER A 180 0.90 4.58 24.90
CA SER A 180 -0.14 4.66 23.87
C SER A 180 0.17 3.84 22.62
N PHE A 181 1.42 3.39 22.42
CA PHE A 181 1.78 2.57 21.28
C PHE A 181 1.13 1.21 21.32
N THR A 182 0.52 0.84 20.21
CA THR A 182 0.02 -0.53 19.96
C THR A 182 0.49 -0.97 18.59
N VAL A 183 0.79 -2.26 18.46
CA VAL A 183 1.25 -2.85 17.19
C VAL A 183 0.52 -4.15 16.90
N SER A 184 0.19 -4.38 15.66
CA SER A 184 -0.39 -5.62 15.15
C SER A 184 0.30 -6.01 13.84
N PRO A 185 0.80 -7.26 13.70
CA PRO A 185 0.76 -8.33 14.70
C PRO A 185 1.63 -8.02 15.93
N GLU A 186 1.29 -8.66 17.05
CA GLU A 186 2.09 -8.57 18.29
C GLU A 186 3.53 -9.03 18.04
N GLY A 187 4.48 -8.33 18.63
CA GLY A 187 5.90 -8.65 18.45
C GLY A 187 6.53 -8.10 17.15
N ALA A 188 5.79 -7.38 16.34
CA ALA A 188 6.34 -6.78 15.10
C ALA A 188 7.49 -5.79 15.37
N GLY A 189 7.53 -5.18 16.55
CA GLY A 189 8.56 -4.20 16.93
C GLY A 189 8.13 -3.35 18.12
N SER A 190 8.89 -2.31 18.40
CA SER A 190 8.61 -1.37 19.50
C SER A 190 9.11 0.04 19.20
N TYR A 191 8.51 1.02 19.89
CA TYR A 191 9.00 2.39 19.87
C TYR A 191 10.27 2.49 20.74
N ASP A 192 11.34 3.01 20.16
CA ASP A 192 12.59 3.32 20.83
C ASP A 192 12.68 4.83 21.12
N ALA A 193 12.46 5.20 22.36
CA ALA A 193 12.50 6.58 22.82
C ALA A 193 13.88 7.24 22.64
N SER A 194 14.96 6.45 22.60
CA SER A 194 16.32 6.99 22.43
C SER A 194 16.58 7.48 21.02
N SER A 195 16.05 6.77 20.02
CA SER A 195 16.16 7.17 18.60
C SER A 195 14.94 7.96 18.11
N GLY A 196 13.83 7.94 18.84
CA GLY A 196 12.56 8.56 18.42
C GLY A 196 11.90 7.84 17.23
N LYS A 197 12.16 6.54 17.07
CA LYS A 197 11.67 5.74 15.94
C LYS A 197 10.93 4.50 16.44
N PHE A 198 10.03 4.00 15.62
CA PHE A 198 9.53 2.64 15.78
C PHE A 198 10.49 1.69 15.04
N VAL A 199 11.05 0.72 15.76
CA VAL A 199 12.01 -0.23 15.20
C VAL A 199 11.35 -1.60 15.10
N PHE A 200 11.36 -2.18 13.90
CA PHE A 200 10.84 -3.53 13.68
C PHE A 200 11.75 -4.58 14.31
N SER A 201 11.16 -5.67 14.76
CA SER A 201 11.90 -6.85 15.22
C SER A 201 12.78 -7.40 14.11
N ASP A 202 13.93 -7.98 14.48
CA ASP A 202 14.86 -8.50 13.48
C ASP A 202 14.22 -9.57 12.60
N GLY A 203 14.37 -9.41 11.29
CA GLY A 203 13.77 -10.28 10.28
C GLY A 203 12.25 -10.17 10.12
N PHE A 204 11.58 -9.20 10.76
CA PHE A 204 10.14 -9.00 10.57
C PHE A 204 9.81 -8.67 9.12
N SER A 205 8.96 -9.51 8.48
CA SER A 205 8.66 -9.47 7.05
C SER A 205 7.19 -9.83 6.74
N GLU A 206 6.29 -9.60 7.69
CA GLU A 206 4.86 -9.86 7.46
C GLU A 206 4.28 -8.93 6.38
N GLU A 207 3.22 -9.40 5.73
CA GLU A 207 2.55 -8.68 4.64
C GLU A 207 1.88 -7.39 5.14
N ASN A 208 1.28 -7.43 6.32
CA ASN A 208 0.57 -6.30 6.88
C ASN A 208 1.03 -6.00 8.31
N VAL A 209 1.26 -4.74 8.60
CA VAL A 209 1.49 -4.27 9.96
C VAL A 209 0.75 -2.96 10.22
N THR A 210 0.16 -2.85 11.40
CA THR A 210 -0.53 -1.64 11.86
C THR A 210 0.08 -1.17 13.17
N ILE A 211 0.42 0.11 13.24
CA ILE A 211 0.95 0.77 14.43
C ILE A 211 0.02 1.92 14.77
N SER A 212 -0.41 2.01 16.03
CA SER A 212 -1.19 3.14 16.50
C SER A 212 -0.54 3.75 17.74
N TYR A 213 -0.69 5.06 17.90
CA TYR A 213 -0.25 5.82 19.07
C TYR A 213 -1.09 7.08 19.20
N THR A 214 -1.04 7.74 20.36
CA THR A 214 -1.81 8.95 20.64
C THR A 214 -0.85 10.09 20.97
N THR A 215 -1.11 11.28 20.44
CA THR A 215 -0.43 12.51 20.81
C THR A 215 -1.43 13.49 21.45
N PRO A 216 -1.00 14.33 22.39
CA PRO A 216 -1.86 15.42 22.86
C PRO A 216 -2.12 16.42 21.71
N TYR A 217 -3.15 17.24 21.86
CA TYR A 217 -3.34 18.39 20.97
C TYR A 217 -2.17 19.37 21.10
N PRO A 218 -1.63 19.92 20.00
CA PRO A 218 -0.51 20.85 20.05
C PRO A 218 -0.98 22.27 20.44
N THR A 219 -1.45 22.42 21.66
CA THR A 219 -2.06 23.68 22.17
C THR A 219 -1.08 24.83 22.25
N SER A 220 0.22 24.59 22.14
CA SER A 220 1.26 25.61 22.02
C SER A 220 1.52 26.08 20.58
N ASP A 221 0.92 25.40 19.57
CA ASP A 221 1.04 25.80 18.17
C ASP A 221 -0.08 26.80 17.81
N PRO A 222 0.25 28.06 17.47
CA PRO A 222 -0.73 29.06 17.08
C PRO A 222 -1.58 28.65 15.86
N ASN A 223 -1.01 27.85 14.95
CA ASN A 223 -1.77 27.38 13.79
C ASN A 223 -2.87 26.40 14.20
N PHE A 224 -2.59 25.52 15.18
CA PHE A 224 -3.61 24.65 15.75
C PHE A 224 -4.71 25.46 16.45
N VAL A 225 -4.32 26.36 17.33
CA VAL A 225 -5.25 27.19 18.09
C VAL A 225 -6.24 27.94 17.19
N MET A 226 -5.74 28.51 16.10
CA MET A 226 -6.55 29.30 15.16
C MET A 226 -7.34 28.47 14.15
N SER A 227 -6.82 27.32 13.73
CA SER A 227 -7.39 26.53 12.64
C SER A 227 -7.91 25.15 13.04
N GLY A 228 -7.54 24.65 14.20
CA GLY A 228 -7.76 23.28 14.62
C GLY A 228 -6.94 22.24 13.83
N LYS A 229 -6.00 22.68 12.96
CA LYS A 229 -5.23 21.82 12.05
C LYS A 229 -4.14 21.07 12.82
N VAL A 230 -4.13 19.74 12.67
CA VAL A 230 -3.01 18.87 13.06
C VAL A 230 -2.58 18.07 11.84
N GLU A 231 -1.30 18.16 11.51
CA GLU A 231 -0.68 17.46 10.39
C GLU A 231 0.42 16.54 10.92
N ASN A 232 0.55 15.36 10.31
CA ASN A 232 1.57 14.40 10.71
C ASN A 232 2.04 13.59 9.52
N LYS A 233 3.35 13.38 9.43
CA LYS A 233 4.03 12.66 8.35
C LYS A 233 4.87 11.53 8.90
N SER A 234 4.91 10.43 8.15
CA SER A 234 5.75 9.29 8.48
C SER A 234 6.43 8.71 7.25
N THR A 235 7.51 7.99 7.45
CA THR A 235 8.19 7.21 6.42
C THR A 235 8.53 5.85 7.00
N THR A 236 8.09 4.79 6.32
CA THR A 236 8.42 3.40 6.65
C THR A 236 9.55 2.93 5.74
N TYR A 237 10.58 2.30 6.31
CA TYR A 237 11.76 1.81 5.60
C TYR A 237 11.87 0.29 5.67
N ASP A 238 12.26 -0.32 4.56
CA ASP A 238 12.75 -1.69 4.54
C ASP A 238 14.25 -1.76 4.91
N LYS A 239 14.79 -2.97 5.08
CA LYS A 239 16.21 -3.18 5.41
C LYS A 239 17.17 -2.74 4.29
N ASP A 240 16.67 -2.61 3.05
CA ASP A 240 17.45 -2.12 1.91
C ASP A 240 17.51 -0.57 1.89
N GLY A 241 16.77 0.09 2.79
CA GLY A 241 16.69 1.54 2.89
C GLY A 241 15.66 2.18 1.96
N ASN A 242 14.82 1.39 1.27
CA ASN A 242 13.71 1.94 0.50
C ASN A 242 12.62 2.44 1.44
N GLY A 243 12.16 3.67 1.22
CA GLY A 243 11.20 4.33 2.08
C GLY A 243 9.88 4.63 1.39
N VAL A 244 8.76 4.37 2.06
CA VAL A 244 7.42 4.80 1.64
C VAL A 244 6.85 5.81 2.63
N LYS A 245 6.26 6.87 2.10
CA LYS A 245 5.73 8.00 2.88
C LYS A 245 4.23 7.87 3.05
N ALA A 246 3.75 8.30 4.20
CA ALA A 246 2.33 8.49 4.48
C ALA A 246 2.13 9.76 5.30
N ASP A 247 1.07 10.48 5.03
CA ASP A 247 0.70 11.69 5.76
C ASP A 247 -0.80 11.75 6.03
N LYS A 248 -1.17 12.51 7.06
CA LYS A 248 -2.55 12.80 7.39
C LYS A 248 -2.67 14.18 8.01
N THR A 249 -3.71 14.90 7.57
CA THR A 249 -4.15 16.13 8.18
C THR A 249 -5.57 15.94 8.70
N ILE A 250 -5.83 16.42 9.92
CA ILE A 250 -7.17 16.53 10.49
C ILE A 250 -7.43 17.96 10.95
N TYR A 251 -8.69 18.29 11.13
CA TYR A 251 -9.15 19.58 11.65
C TYR A 251 -10.07 19.32 12.83
N SER A 252 -9.65 19.74 14.02
CA SER A 252 -10.47 19.63 15.24
C SER A 252 -11.28 20.92 15.43
N GLU A 253 -12.49 20.94 14.89
CA GLU A 253 -13.40 22.08 15.03
C GLU A 253 -13.85 22.29 16.47
N SER A 254 -13.87 21.24 17.29
CA SER A 254 -14.24 21.31 18.72
C SER A 254 -13.14 21.92 19.58
N LYS A 255 -11.90 21.95 19.11
CA LYS A 255 -10.73 22.46 19.83
C LYS A 255 -10.19 23.76 19.25
N LYS A 256 -10.80 24.27 18.21
CA LYS A 256 -10.43 25.53 17.57
C LYS A 256 -10.99 26.70 18.37
N ASP A 257 -10.13 27.67 18.66
CA ASP A 257 -10.56 28.92 19.29
C ASP A 257 -11.46 29.71 18.35
N LYS A 258 -12.39 30.44 18.97
CA LYS A 258 -13.41 31.17 18.23
C LYS A 258 -13.50 32.59 18.78
N ILE A 259 -13.68 33.53 17.88
CA ILE A 259 -13.95 34.92 18.22
C ILE A 259 -15.28 35.30 17.58
N SER A 260 -16.17 35.89 18.36
CA SER A 260 -17.39 36.48 17.84
C SER A 260 -17.55 37.92 18.36
N LYS A 261 -18.12 38.79 17.52
CA LYS A 261 -18.42 40.18 17.87
C LYS A 261 -19.89 40.45 17.60
N THR A 262 -20.57 41.02 18.56
CA THR A 262 -21.99 41.30 18.48
C THR A 262 -22.28 42.73 19.06
N GLY A 263 -23.06 43.51 18.33
CA GLY A 263 -23.62 44.75 18.88
C GLY A 263 -24.74 44.45 19.88
N LYS A 264 -24.58 44.85 21.10
CA LYS A 264 -25.55 44.55 22.19
C LYS A 264 -26.56 45.64 22.42
N ASN A 265 -26.14 46.90 22.36
CA ASN A 265 -27.01 48.01 22.62
C ASN A 265 -26.64 49.19 21.73
N VAL A 266 -27.64 49.89 21.23
CA VAL A 266 -27.48 51.13 20.46
C VAL A 266 -28.20 52.24 21.22
N ASP A 267 -27.44 53.21 21.68
CA ASP A 267 -27.96 54.43 22.32
C ASP A 267 -27.98 55.54 21.25
N TYR A 268 -29.17 55.80 20.74
CA TYR A 268 -29.38 56.82 19.68
C TYR A 268 -29.25 58.24 20.24
N ASP A 269 -29.53 58.44 21.53
CA ASP A 269 -29.47 59.78 22.14
C ASP A 269 -28.02 60.25 22.29
N ASN A 270 -27.11 59.34 22.57
CA ASN A 270 -25.69 59.60 22.73
C ASN A 270 -24.83 59.18 21.52
N ASN A 271 -25.43 58.60 20.49
CA ASN A 271 -24.74 58.05 19.33
C ASN A 271 -23.68 56.97 19.70
N GLU A 272 -24.01 56.11 20.65
CA GLU A 272 -23.11 55.07 21.17
C GLU A 272 -23.60 53.68 20.81
N VAL A 273 -22.64 52.75 20.58
CA VAL A 273 -22.91 51.32 20.41
C VAL A 273 -22.05 50.54 21.39
N THR A 274 -22.70 49.64 22.13
CA THR A 274 -21.98 48.69 22.98
C THR A 274 -21.69 47.42 22.21
N TRP A 275 -20.44 47.06 22.08
CA TRP A 275 -19.99 45.83 21.47
C TRP A 275 -19.61 44.80 22.52
N GLU A 276 -19.97 43.56 22.29
CA GLU A 276 -19.47 42.40 23.02
C GLU A 276 -18.61 41.57 22.10
N ILE A 277 -17.39 41.28 22.52
CA ILE A 277 -16.47 40.36 21.84
C ILE A 277 -16.29 39.17 22.76
N VAL A 278 -16.63 37.97 22.27
CA VAL A 278 -16.46 36.73 23.00
C VAL A 278 -15.31 35.96 22.39
N VAL A 279 -14.29 35.66 23.20
CA VAL A 279 -13.19 34.76 22.84
C VAL A 279 -13.44 33.43 23.52
N SER A 280 -13.66 32.37 22.74
CA SER A 280 -13.78 31.02 23.25
C SER A 280 -12.47 30.31 23.05
N ASN A 281 -11.93 29.67 24.10
CA ASN A 281 -10.66 28.94 24.08
C ASN A 281 -10.85 27.44 24.34
N PRO A 282 -11.54 26.70 23.44
CA PRO A 282 -11.70 25.28 23.61
C PRO A 282 -10.39 24.49 23.36
N SER A 283 -9.38 25.08 22.75
CA SER A 283 -8.05 24.50 22.65
C SER A 283 -7.39 24.26 24.00
N GLY A 284 -7.75 25.08 25.01
CA GLY A 284 -7.07 25.12 26.32
C GLY A 284 -5.67 25.70 26.25
N ALA A 285 -5.33 26.46 25.20
CA ALA A 285 -4.05 27.13 25.06
C ALA A 285 -3.88 28.22 26.10
N ASP A 286 -2.65 28.46 26.57
CA ASP A 286 -2.35 29.64 27.37
C ASP A 286 -2.43 30.88 26.48
N LEU A 287 -3.40 31.72 26.73
CA LEU A 287 -3.61 32.95 25.96
C LEU A 287 -2.67 34.13 26.40
N LYS A 288 -1.72 33.87 27.29
CA LYS A 288 -0.73 34.88 27.68
C LYS A 288 0.09 35.32 26.46
N GLY A 289 0.08 36.65 26.21
CA GLY A 289 0.79 37.25 25.06
C GLY A 289 -0.01 37.24 23.74
N TYR A 290 -1.24 36.75 23.75
CA TYR A 290 -2.15 36.98 22.65
C TYR A 290 -2.73 38.37 22.64
N HIS A 291 -2.96 38.92 21.47
CA HIS A 291 -3.52 40.26 21.28
C HIS A 291 -4.87 40.17 20.58
N LEU A 292 -5.86 40.84 21.12
CA LEU A 292 -7.12 41.08 20.43
C LEU A 292 -7.06 42.45 19.74
N TYR A 293 -7.22 42.43 18.42
CA TYR A 293 -7.26 43.65 17.61
C TYR A 293 -8.67 43.90 17.10
N ASP A 294 -9.15 45.15 17.21
CA ASP A 294 -10.43 45.57 16.64
C ASP A 294 -10.31 47.01 16.12
N GLU A 295 -10.75 47.22 14.89
CA GLU A 295 -10.69 48.54 14.23
C GLU A 295 -11.52 49.62 14.96
N ALA A 296 -12.50 49.21 15.75
CA ALA A 296 -13.32 50.12 16.52
C ALA A 296 -12.66 50.60 17.86
N PHE A 297 -11.59 49.96 18.29
CA PHE A 297 -10.93 50.30 19.56
C PHE A 297 -10.43 51.74 19.66
N PRO A 298 -9.85 52.34 18.59
CA PRO A 298 -9.44 53.75 18.65
C PRO A 298 -10.58 54.72 18.88
N GLY A 299 -11.81 54.36 18.54
CA GLY A 299 -13.02 55.18 18.76
C GLY A 299 -13.78 54.87 20.06
N ALA A 300 -13.27 53.94 20.86
CA ALA A 300 -13.97 53.51 22.07
C ALA A 300 -13.91 54.59 23.17
N LYS A 301 -15.00 54.70 23.93
CA LYS A 301 -15.10 55.67 25.06
C LYS A 301 -14.09 55.29 26.14
N PRO A 302 -13.26 56.24 26.63
CA PRO A 302 -12.31 55.98 27.69
C PRO A 302 -12.99 55.36 28.92
N GLY A 303 -12.39 54.27 29.44
CA GLY A 303 -12.91 53.55 30.61
C GLY A 303 -14.12 52.64 30.34
N SER A 304 -14.53 52.45 29.05
CA SER A 304 -15.64 51.58 28.70
C SER A 304 -15.23 50.12 28.50
N PHE A 305 -13.95 49.81 28.46
CA PHE A 305 -13.46 48.44 28.33
C PHE A 305 -13.64 47.65 29.63
N ALA A 306 -14.15 46.44 29.50
CA ALA A 306 -14.19 45.45 30.56
C ALA A 306 -13.88 44.08 29.96
N LEU A 307 -12.94 43.33 30.56
CA LEU A 307 -12.65 41.93 30.19
C LEU A 307 -13.04 41.06 31.39
N LYS A 308 -13.91 40.09 31.10
CA LYS A 308 -14.42 39.15 32.09
C LYS A 308 -14.24 37.70 31.62
N ALA A 309 -13.94 36.81 32.57
CA ALA A 309 -14.01 35.39 32.35
C ALA A 309 -15.48 34.90 32.37
N ASP A 310 -15.72 33.66 31.94
CA ASP A 310 -17.06 33.03 31.91
C ASP A 310 -17.77 33.03 33.28
N ASP A 311 -17.01 32.97 34.38
CA ASP A 311 -17.53 33.03 35.74
C ASP A 311 -17.84 34.47 36.20
N GLY A 312 -17.67 35.47 35.33
CA GLY A 312 -17.89 36.87 35.57
C GLY A 312 -16.75 37.57 36.33
N SER A 313 -15.66 36.89 36.66
CA SER A 313 -14.50 37.49 37.29
C SER A 313 -13.74 38.44 36.35
N ASP A 314 -13.12 39.49 36.91
CA ASP A 314 -12.34 40.43 36.13
C ASP A 314 -11.00 39.84 35.70
N VAL A 315 -10.70 39.95 34.42
CA VAL A 315 -9.41 39.54 33.83
C VAL A 315 -8.53 40.77 33.62
N LYS A 316 -7.26 40.67 34.02
CA LYS A 316 -6.29 41.71 33.77
C LYS A 316 -5.93 41.80 32.29
N TYR A 317 -5.97 43.00 31.76
CA TYR A 317 -5.58 43.28 30.38
C TYR A 317 -4.79 44.60 30.30
N THR A 318 -4.08 44.81 29.23
CA THR A 318 -3.47 46.09 28.85
C THR A 318 -4.05 46.53 27.51
N LEU A 319 -4.36 47.80 27.39
CA LEU A 319 -4.70 48.43 26.13
C LEU A 319 -3.41 49.00 25.54
N ASP A 320 -3.00 48.48 24.39
CA ASP A 320 -1.83 48.96 23.67
C ASP A 320 -2.28 50.05 22.68
N GLY A 321 -1.80 51.24 22.83
CA GLY A 321 -1.85 52.32 21.86
C GLY A 321 -3.17 53.03 21.75
N ASN A 322 -3.25 54.17 22.39
CA ASN A 322 -3.98 55.36 21.90
C ASN A 322 -2.99 56.41 21.53
#